data_7006246045a1e3b4bbfb991f3045943c
#
_entry.id   7006246045a1e3b4bbfb991f3045943c
#
_cell.length_a   1.000
_cell.length_b   1.000
_cell.length_c   1.000
_cell.angle_alpha   90.00
_cell.angle_beta   90.00
_cell.angle_gamma   90.00
#
_symmetry.space_group_name_H-M   'P 1'
#
loop_
_entity.id
_entity.type
_entity.pdbx_description
1 polymer ?
#
loop_
_entity_poly.entity_id
_entity_poly.type
_entity_poly.pdbx_seq_one_letter_code
_entity_poly.pdbx_strand_id
1 'polypeptide(L)'
;LPNPTTRENNPGKTGNRDRNKTGKHPNKVNSNKANVNNGTITTVVRPVTISPNLKVKDLPKMTNRLKNRNLCLKGIILLFVASLLSACDKQTVYHSFQSLPTEGWLREDTLSFDVKVTDSLTYYKLSLEVRNRSNYPYQNLPLSICYTTADSIPSPADTIQLILADKEGIWKGDGWGGLYQTAVSAGSVQIGKPGTYLFKVAYTLPDERLQGINDIGIKLKR
;
A
#
# COMPACT_ATOMS: atom_id res chain seq x y z
N LEU A 1 42.82 37.48 18.61
CA LEU A 1 43.51 37.01 19.84
C LEU A 1 42.60 37.18 21.06
N PRO A 2 42.56 36.30 22.07
CA PRO A 2 42.93 34.91 22.11
C PRO A 2 41.80 33.96 22.58
N ASN A 3 41.93 32.68 22.27
CA ASN A 3 41.47 31.50 23.00
C ASN A 3 42.21 31.42 24.37
N PRO A 4 41.96 30.53 25.33
CA PRO A 4 41.08 29.34 25.45
C PRO A 4 40.43 29.19 26.82
N THR A 5 39.60 28.18 27.10
CA THR A 5 39.68 27.43 28.36
C THR A 5 38.98 26.06 28.26
N THR A 6 39.76 25.07 28.51
CA THR A 6 39.59 23.64 28.76
C THR A 6 38.92 23.35 30.11
N ARG A 7 38.42 22.10 30.24
CA ARG A 7 38.07 21.30 31.45
C ARG A 7 36.58 21.13 31.64
N GLU A 8 36.04 19.95 31.98
CA GLU A 8 36.57 18.93 32.88
C GLU A 8 35.78 17.60 32.69
N ASN A 9 36.51 16.50 32.77
CA ASN A 9 36.06 15.12 32.89
C ASN A 9 35.29 14.89 34.19
N ASN A 10 34.26 14.05 34.14
CA ASN A 10 33.91 13.29 35.32
C ASN A 10 33.40 11.87 34.94
N PRO A 11 34.09 10.81 35.35
CA PRO A 11 33.62 9.44 35.23
C PRO A 11 33.01 8.97 36.56
N GLY A 12 31.95 8.18 36.49
CA GLY A 12 31.64 7.30 37.60
C GLY A 12 30.16 7.18 37.98
N LYS A 13 29.54 6.06 37.65
CA LYS A 13 29.07 5.08 38.64
C LYS A 13 28.43 3.90 37.98
N THR A 14 29.11 2.78 38.16
CA THR A 14 28.64 1.40 38.12
C THR A 14 27.35 1.22 38.94
N GLY A 15 26.40 0.46 38.38
CA GLY A 15 25.20 0.01 39.05
C GLY A 15 24.68 -1.27 38.42
N ASN A 16 25.37 -2.36 38.74
CA ASN A 16 24.98 -3.75 38.52
C ASN A 16 23.69 -4.05 39.31
N ARG A 17 22.65 -4.58 38.66
CA ARG A 17 21.64 -5.44 39.31
C ARG A 17 21.04 -6.42 38.31
N ASP A 18 21.62 -7.60 38.36
CA ASP A 18 21.03 -8.86 37.95
C ASP A 18 19.64 -9.04 38.59
N ARG A 19 18.66 -9.41 37.80
CA ARG A 19 17.54 -10.22 38.26
C ARG A 19 16.95 -11.06 37.15
N ASN A 20 17.54 -12.22 37.01
CA ASN A 20 17.05 -13.48 36.46
C ASN A 20 15.64 -13.80 37.03
N LYS A 21 14.63 -14.00 36.18
CA LYS A 21 13.43 -14.77 36.51
C LYS A 21 13.00 -15.59 35.31
N THR A 22 13.52 -16.79 35.28
CA THR A 22 12.98 -17.94 34.52
C THR A 22 11.60 -18.29 35.08
N GLY A 23 10.57 -18.13 34.25
CA GLY A 23 9.23 -18.65 34.52
C GLY A 23 8.98 -19.90 33.69
N LYS A 24 9.23 -21.07 34.31
CA LYS A 24 8.88 -22.39 33.81
C LYS A 24 7.38 -22.63 33.98
N HIS A 25 6.63 -22.84 32.90
CA HIS A 25 5.29 -23.45 32.95
C HIS A 25 5.45 -24.99 32.97
N PRO A 26 4.81 -25.71 33.91
CA PRO A 26 4.79 -27.16 33.89
C PRO A 26 3.64 -27.69 33.05
N ASN A 27 3.98 -28.52 32.07
CA ASN A 27 3.05 -29.40 31.37
C ASN A 27 2.45 -30.41 32.36
N LYS A 28 1.12 -30.39 32.47
CA LYS A 28 0.36 -31.37 33.22
C LYS A 28 0.11 -32.56 32.30
N VAL A 29 0.93 -33.57 32.47
CA VAL A 29 0.71 -34.93 31.92
C VAL A 29 -0.29 -35.63 32.83
N ASN A 30 -1.45 -35.97 32.30
CA ASN A 30 -2.48 -36.73 32.97
C ASN A 30 -2.23 -38.23 32.69
N SER A 31 -1.57 -38.90 33.58
CA SER A 31 -1.35 -40.35 33.55
C SER A 31 -2.53 -41.05 34.20
N ASN A 32 -3.43 -41.61 33.40
CA ASN A 32 -4.45 -42.55 33.89
C ASN A 32 -3.79 -43.89 34.19
N LYS A 33 -3.70 -44.21 35.46
CA LYS A 33 -3.34 -45.51 35.97
C LYS A 33 -4.45 -46.51 35.61
N ALA A 34 -4.14 -47.49 34.78
CA ALA A 34 -4.97 -48.67 34.59
C ALA A 34 -4.87 -49.57 35.82
N ASN A 35 -6.00 -49.80 36.46
CA ASN A 35 -6.13 -50.78 37.53
C ASN A 35 -6.52 -52.14 36.91
N VAL A 36 -5.64 -53.11 36.96
CA VAL A 36 -5.88 -54.47 36.49
C VAL A 36 -6.46 -55.25 37.65
N ASN A 37 -7.75 -55.52 37.64
CA ASN A 37 -8.37 -56.51 38.49
C ASN A 37 -8.77 -57.73 37.64
N ASN A 38 -8.17 -58.88 37.96
CA ASN A 38 -8.51 -60.18 37.43
C ASN A 38 -9.95 -60.52 37.78
N GLY A 39 -10.83 -60.55 36.75
CA GLY A 39 -12.19 -61.08 36.85
C GLY A 39 -12.54 -61.76 35.55
N THR A 40 -12.69 -63.08 35.64
CA THR A 40 -13.13 -63.96 34.53
C THR A 40 -14.47 -63.45 33.98
N ILE A 41 -14.46 -62.93 32.75
CA ILE A 41 -15.71 -62.52 32.07
C ILE A 41 -16.15 -63.67 31.18
N THR A 42 -17.20 -64.40 31.62
CA THR A 42 -17.93 -65.33 30.79
C THR A 42 -18.76 -64.53 29.81
N THR A 43 -18.35 -64.50 28.53
CA THR A 43 -19.08 -63.83 27.46
C THR A 43 -20.30 -64.63 27.05
N VAL A 44 -21.46 -64.24 27.53
CA VAL A 44 -22.74 -64.78 27.03
C VAL A 44 -23.07 -64.09 25.71
N VAL A 45 -22.78 -64.76 24.62
CA VAL A 45 -23.20 -64.32 23.25
C VAL A 45 -24.66 -64.59 23.08
N ARG A 46 -25.51 -63.56 23.12
CA ARG A 46 -26.91 -63.65 22.70
C ARG A 46 -26.95 -63.56 21.17
N PRO A 47 -27.66 -64.46 20.47
CA PRO A 47 -27.82 -64.35 19.04
C PRO A 47 -28.78 -63.15 18.72
N VAL A 48 -28.25 -62.19 17.95
CA VAL A 48 -29.05 -61.12 17.40
C VAL A 48 -29.87 -61.65 16.24
N THR A 49 -31.17 -61.77 16.44
CA THR A 49 -32.12 -62.13 15.38
C THR A 49 -32.25 -60.90 14.43
N ILE A 50 -31.67 -61.04 13.26
CA ILE A 50 -31.80 -60.02 12.22
C ILE A 50 -33.19 -60.19 11.55
N SER A 51 -34.10 -59.28 11.78
CA SER A 51 -35.40 -59.23 11.13
C SER A 51 -35.24 -58.74 9.66
N PRO A 52 -35.69 -59.52 8.65
CA PRO A 52 -35.45 -59.20 7.23
C PRO A 52 -36.52 -58.29 6.63
N ASN A 53 -36.93 -57.22 7.31
CA ASN A 53 -37.94 -56.29 6.74
C ASN A 53 -37.59 -54.82 6.99
N LEU A 54 -36.40 -54.43 6.55
CA LEU A 54 -36.13 -53.00 6.43
C LEU A 54 -36.46 -52.56 4.99
N LYS A 55 -37.62 -51.93 4.80
CA LYS A 55 -37.99 -51.30 3.52
C LYS A 55 -37.02 -50.16 3.24
N VAL A 56 -36.20 -50.33 2.19
CA VAL A 56 -35.21 -49.39 1.68
C VAL A 56 -35.92 -48.16 1.04
N LYS A 57 -36.94 -47.59 1.64
CA LYS A 57 -37.70 -46.45 1.05
C LYS A 57 -37.44 -45.10 1.72
N ASP A 58 -36.69 -45.03 2.79
CA ASP A 58 -36.55 -43.78 3.55
C ASP A 58 -35.08 -43.30 3.72
N LEU A 59 -34.23 -43.48 2.70
CA LEU A 59 -33.00 -42.70 2.65
C LEU A 59 -33.34 -41.29 2.13
N PRO A 60 -33.17 -40.24 2.94
CA PRO A 60 -33.33 -38.89 2.44
C PRO A 60 -32.26 -38.65 1.37
N LYS A 61 -32.71 -38.19 0.19
CA LYS A 61 -31.83 -37.82 -0.94
C LYS A 61 -30.87 -36.74 -0.53
N MET A 62 -29.72 -37.14 -0.01
CA MET A 62 -28.61 -36.23 0.41
C MET A 62 -27.95 -35.51 -0.78
N THR A 63 -28.28 -35.87 -2.01
CA THR A 63 -27.63 -35.36 -3.23
C THR A 63 -28.01 -33.93 -3.61
N ASN A 64 -29.17 -33.42 -3.13
CA ASN A 64 -29.60 -32.07 -3.52
C ASN A 64 -28.92 -30.93 -2.69
N ARG A 65 -28.43 -31.23 -1.50
CA ARG A 65 -27.74 -30.21 -0.66
C ARG A 65 -26.36 -29.77 -1.21
N LEU A 66 -25.63 -30.70 -1.82
CA LEU A 66 -24.31 -30.41 -2.40
C LEU A 66 -24.43 -29.60 -3.70
N LYS A 67 -25.44 -29.86 -4.52
CA LYS A 67 -25.68 -29.14 -5.77
C LYS A 67 -26.05 -27.67 -5.52
N ASN A 68 -26.86 -27.39 -4.48
CA ASN A 68 -27.22 -26.01 -4.12
C ASN A 68 -26.05 -25.22 -3.49
N ARG A 69 -25.19 -25.88 -2.72
CA ARG A 69 -23.97 -25.21 -2.16
C ARG A 69 -23.02 -24.72 -3.27
N ASN A 70 -22.83 -25.54 -4.32
CA ASN A 70 -21.99 -25.15 -5.46
C ASN A 70 -22.63 -24.04 -6.30
N LEU A 71 -23.95 -23.98 -6.37
CA LEU A 71 -24.66 -22.90 -7.05
C LEU A 71 -24.57 -21.60 -6.28
N CYS A 72 -24.74 -21.61 -4.95
CA CYS A 72 -24.53 -20.43 -4.10
C CYS A 72 -23.09 -19.95 -4.16
N LEU A 73 -22.11 -20.85 -4.11
CA LEU A 73 -20.69 -20.48 -4.20
C LEU A 73 -20.35 -19.84 -5.55
N LYS A 74 -20.87 -20.39 -6.66
CA LYS A 74 -20.72 -19.79 -7.99
C LYS A 74 -21.37 -18.40 -8.08
N GLY A 75 -22.53 -18.21 -7.46
CA GLY A 75 -23.20 -16.92 -7.37
C GLY A 75 -22.38 -15.89 -6.59
N ILE A 76 -21.82 -16.28 -5.46
CA ILE A 76 -20.94 -15.40 -4.64
C ILE A 76 -19.67 -15.03 -5.41
N ILE A 77 -19.05 -15.99 -6.09
CA ILE A 77 -17.84 -15.73 -6.91
C ILE A 77 -18.18 -14.79 -8.06
N LEU A 78 -19.29 -14.99 -8.74
CA LEU A 78 -19.73 -14.11 -9.84
C LEU A 78 -20.00 -12.69 -9.34
N LEU A 79 -20.64 -12.54 -8.19
CA LEU A 79 -20.93 -11.23 -7.58
C LEU A 79 -19.66 -10.55 -7.13
N PHE A 80 -18.69 -11.30 -6.60
CA PHE A 80 -17.36 -10.79 -6.23
C PHE A 80 -16.58 -10.32 -7.46
N VAL A 81 -16.56 -11.11 -8.55
CA VAL A 81 -15.92 -10.72 -9.81
C VAL A 81 -16.62 -9.49 -10.42
N ALA A 82 -17.95 -9.41 -10.39
CA ALA A 82 -18.68 -8.25 -10.87
C ALA A 82 -18.36 -6.96 -10.07
N SER A 83 -18.14 -7.08 -8.75
CA SER A 83 -17.76 -5.94 -7.90
C SER A 83 -16.37 -5.38 -8.21
N LEU A 84 -15.45 -6.21 -8.70
CA LEU A 84 -14.10 -5.78 -9.10
C LEU A 84 -14.09 -4.97 -10.40
N LEU A 85 -15.12 -5.09 -11.25
CA LEU A 85 -15.21 -4.37 -12.52
C LEU A 85 -15.75 -2.94 -12.36
N SER A 86 -16.23 -2.54 -11.18
CA SER A 86 -16.85 -1.22 -10.95
C SER A 86 -15.86 -0.14 -10.52
N ALA A 87 -14.57 -0.42 -10.42
CA ALA A 87 -13.56 0.49 -9.86
C ALA A 87 -12.99 1.52 -10.87
N CYS A 88 -13.63 1.75 -12.02
CA CYS A 88 -13.14 2.73 -13.00
C CYS A 88 -13.49 4.15 -12.53
N ASP A 89 -12.49 4.95 -12.10
CA ASP A 89 -12.64 6.39 -11.77
C ASP A 89 -12.88 7.20 -13.06
N LYS A 90 -14.15 7.42 -13.38
CA LYS A 90 -14.58 8.19 -14.58
C LYS A 90 -14.19 9.68 -14.54
N GLN A 91 -13.72 10.17 -13.40
CA GLN A 91 -13.33 11.59 -13.24
C GLN A 91 -11.90 11.83 -13.67
N THR A 92 -11.05 10.82 -13.71
CA THR A 92 -9.66 10.95 -14.13
C THR A 92 -9.57 11.05 -15.65
N VAL A 93 -9.08 12.20 -16.13
CA VAL A 93 -8.87 12.49 -17.56
C VAL A 93 -7.48 12.09 -18.02
N TYR A 94 -6.51 12.30 -17.15
CA TYR A 94 -5.12 11.93 -17.41
C TYR A 94 -4.43 11.51 -16.11
N HIS A 95 -3.62 10.46 -16.19
CA HIS A 95 -2.76 10.04 -15.09
C HIS A 95 -1.57 9.28 -15.66
N SER A 96 -0.38 9.83 -15.50
CA SER A 96 0.86 9.22 -16.00
C SER A 96 2.03 9.55 -15.10
N PHE A 97 2.98 8.63 -15.05
CA PHE A 97 4.27 8.77 -14.38
C PHE A 97 5.40 8.70 -15.40
N GLN A 98 6.44 9.46 -15.15
CA GLN A 98 7.73 9.33 -15.83
C GLN A 98 8.77 8.89 -14.81
N SER A 99 9.48 7.82 -15.14
CA SER A 99 10.56 7.29 -14.31
C SER A 99 11.83 8.08 -14.55
N LEU A 100 12.55 8.34 -13.47
CA LEU A 100 13.82 9.05 -13.48
C LEU A 100 14.99 8.06 -13.49
N PRO A 101 16.15 8.47 -14.02
CA PRO A 101 17.35 7.65 -13.98
C PRO A 101 17.76 7.29 -12.55
N THR A 102 18.31 6.09 -12.36
CA THR A 102 18.80 5.63 -11.05
C THR A 102 19.97 6.46 -10.53
N GLU A 103 20.70 7.10 -11.44
CA GLU A 103 21.79 8.03 -11.16
C GLU A 103 21.30 9.37 -10.60
N GLY A 104 19.98 9.61 -10.64
CA GLY A 104 19.31 10.81 -10.16
C GLY A 104 18.84 11.72 -11.29
N TRP A 105 17.95 12.65 -10.95
CA TRP A 105 17.37 13.66 -11.84
C TRP A 105 18.33 14.83 -12.00
N LEU A 106 18.72 15.15 -13.23
CA LEU A 106 19.55 16.32 -13.51
C LEU A 106 18.74 17.61 -13.41
N ARG A 107 19.35 18.67 -12.91
CA ARG A 107 18.72 19.98 -12.74
C ARG A 107 18.26 20.62 -14.05
N GLU A 108 18.97 20.36 -15.11
CA GLU A 108 18.64 20.85 -16.47
C GLU A 108 17.52 20.05 -17.13
N ASP A 109 17.23 18.83 -16.64
CA ASP A 109 16.22 17.97 -17.21
C ASP A 109 14.82 18.43 -16.79
N THR A 110 13.98 18.66 -17.77
CA THR A 110 12.57 18.98 -17.58
C THR A 110 11.71 17.81 -18.07
N LEU A 111 10.85 17.28 -17.19
CA LEU A 111 9.91 16.25 -17.55
C LEU A 111 8.73 16.85 -18.33
N SER A 112 8.32 16.18 -19.39
CA SER A 112 7.28 16.67 -20.29
C SER A 112 6.16 15.65 -20.42
N PHE A 113 4.91 16.08 -20.20
CA PHE A 113 3.73 15.22 -20.24
C PHE A 113 2.74 15.76 -21.30
N ASP A 114 2.47 14.93 -22.31
CA ASP A 114 1.48 15.22 -23.33
C ASP A 114 0.08 14.82 -22.85
N VAL A 115 -0.71 15.81 -22.47
CA VAL A 115 -2.06 15.62 -21.90
C VAL A 115 -3.09 15.89 -22.98
N LYS A 116 -3.73 14.84 -23.47
CA LYS A 116 -4.83 14.96 -24.43
C LYS A 116 -6.16 15.22 -23.70
N VAL A 117 -6.76 16.37 -23.98
CA VAL A 117 -8.05 16.75 -23.44
C VAL A 117 -9.08 16.80 -24.56
N THR A 118 -10.20 16.11 -24.37
CA THR A 118 -11.27 16.01 -25.37
C THR A 118 -12.42 17.01 -25.16
N ASP A 119 -12.55 17.53 -23.93
CA ASP A 119 -13.62 18.44 -23.54
C ASP A 119 -13.14 19.89 -23.53
N SER A 120 -14.04 20.81 -23.82
CA SER A 120 -13.80 22.24 -23.75
C SER A 120 -14.39 22.87 -22.50
N LEU A 121 -13.85 24.04 -22.11
CA LEU A 121 -14.36 24.91 -21.05
C LEU A 121 -14.56 24.29 -19.70
N THR A 122 -13.60 23.46 -19.30
CA THR A 122 -13.67 22.76 -18.01
C THR A 122 -12.46 23.10 -17.16
N TYR A 123 -12.70 23.25 -15.87
CA TYR A 123 -11.64 23.29 -14.88
C TYR A 123 -11.25 21.87 -14.50
N TYR A 124 -9.98 21.57 -14.60
CA TYR A 124 -9.42 20.30 -14.20
C TYR A 124 -8.59 20.48 -12.94
N LYS A 125 -8.83 19.65 -11.93
CA LYS A 125 -7.98 19.57 -10.76
C LYS A 125 -6.67 18.92 -11.14
N LEU A 126 -5.58 19.65 -10.98
CA LEU A 126 -4.23 19.19 -11.23
C LEU A 126 -3.61 18.68 -9.92
N SER A 127 -3.00 17.50 -9.95
CA SER A 127 -2.21 16.98 -8.87
C SER A 127 -0.84 16.55 -9.38
N LEU A 128 0.19 16.83 -8.58
CA LEU A 128 1.54 16.29 -8.73
C LEU A 128 1.67 15.06 -7.82
N GLU A 129 2.23 14.00 -8.36
CA GLU A 129 2.50 12.77 -7.62
C GLU A 129 4.01 12.45 -7.70
N VAL A 130 4.57 12.05 -6.59
CA VAL A 130 6.00 11.73 -6.46
C VAL A 130 6.16 10.36 -5.85
N ARG A 131 7.04 9.55 -6.42
CA ARG A 131 7.54 8.33 -5.78
C ARG A 131 8.99 8.55 -5.39
N ASN A 132 9.23 8.64 -4.08
CA ASN A 132 10.57 8.78 -3.54
C ASN A 132 11.03 7.50 -2.85
N ARG A 133 12.34 7.30 -2.84
CA ARG A 133 13.00 6.22 -2.09
C ARG A 133 13.34 6.69 -0.68
N SER A 134 13.61 5.75 0.22
CA SER A 134 14.04 6.04 1.59
C SER A 134 15.35 6.82 1.70
N ASN A 135 16.18 6.83 0.65
CA ASN A 135 17.44 7.57 0.58
C ASN A 135 17.30 8.99 0.01
N TYR A 136 16.08 9.49 -0.24
CA TYR A 136 15.88 10.90 -0.62
C TYR A 136 16.30 11.80 0.54
N PRO A 137 17.19 12.81 0.31
CA PRO A 137 17.87 13.50 1.42
C PRO A 137 17.05 14.64 2.05
N TYR A 138 15.89 15.00 1.50
CA TYR A 138 15.11 16.15 1.96
C TYR A 138 13.72 15.73 2.46
N GLN A 139 13.14 16.58 3.31
CA GLN A 139 11.75 16.41 3.79
C GLN A 139 10.71 16.94 2.80
N ASN A 140 11.10 17.83 1.90
CA ASN A 140 10.24 18.46 0.91
C ASN A 140 10.87 18.41 -0.48
N LEU A 141 10.00 18.49 -1.48
CA LEU A 141 10.41 18.59 -2.89
C LEU A 141 9.64 19.76 -3.54
N PRO A 142 10.30 20.89 -3.78
CA PRO A 142 9.72 21.98 -4.57
C PRO A 142 9.79 21.64 -6.06
N LEU A 143 8.64 21.62 -6.72
CA LEU A 143 8.51 21.39 -8.16
C LEU A 143 7.93 22.60 -8.85
N SER A 144 8.56 23.05 -9.90
CA SER A 144 8.02 24.04 -10.84
C SER A 144 7.20 23.32 -11.89
N ILE A 145 5.98 23.83 -12.16
CA ILE A 145 5.10 23.30 -13.21
C ILE A 145 4.57 24.43 -14.07
N CYS A 146 4.58 24.22 -15.38
CA CYS A 146 3.89 25.07 -16.35
C CYS A 146 3.23 24.20 -17.43
N TYR A 147 2.31 24.77 -18.19
CA TYR A 147 1.67 24.05 -19.29
C TYR A 147 1.43 24.97 -20.49
N THR A 148 1.35 24.39 -21.67
CA THR A 148 1.05 25.09 -22.92
C THR A 148 0.38 24.17 -23.93
N THR A 149 -0.41 24.73 -24.82
CA THR A 149 -0.79 24.07 -26.07
C THR A 149 0.24 24.33 -27.16
N ALA A 150 0.24 23.54 -28.24
CA ALA A 150 1.11 23.77 -29.39
C ALA A 150 1.06 25.17 -29.98
N ASP A 151 -0.13 25.82 -29.90
CA ASP A 151 -0.40 27.13 -30.48
C ASP A 151 -0.49 28.26 -29.44
N SER A 152 -0.18 27.98 -28.17
CA SER A 152 -0.43 28.94 -27.08
C SER A 152 0.88 29.36 -26.39
N ILE A 153 0.85 30.56 -25.82
CA ILE A 153 1.89 31.06 -24.93
C ILE A 153 1.91 30.14 -23.66
N PRO A 154 3.06 29.72 -23.20
CA PRO A 154 3.16 28.92 -21.95
C PRO A 154 2.52 29.67 -20.77
N SER A 155 1.82 28.96 -19.91
CA SER A 155 1.36 29.52 -18.64
C SER A 155 2.57 29.97 -17.80
N PRO A 156 2.39 30.93 -16.88
CA PRO A 156 3.39 31.19 -15.85
C PRO A 156 3.72 29.90 -15.11
N ALA A 157 5.00 29.73 -14.78
CA ALA A 157 5.41 28.62 -13.96
C ALA A 157 4.95 28.83 -12.51
N ASP A 158 4.34 27.81 -11.93
CA ASP A 158 3.97 27.78 -10.51
C ASP A 158 4.88 26.83 -9.76
N THR A 159 5.18 27.13 -8.49
CA THR A 159 6.04 26.27 -7.65
C THR A 159 5.21 25.63 -6.55
N ILE A 160 5.13 24.33 -6.59
CA ILE A 160 4.36 23.50 -5.66
C ILE A 160 5.33 22.81 -4.68
N GLN A 161 5.07 22.96 -3.39
CA GLN A 161 5.84 22.30 -2.32
C GLN A 161 5.21 20.95 -1.98
N LEU A 162 5.92 19.87 -2.24
CA LEU A 162 5.53 18.54 -1.77
C LEU A 162 6.24 18.24 -0.46
N ILE A 163 5.47 18.04 0.61
CA ILE A 163 6.01 17.63 1.90
C ILE A 163 6.02 16.11 1.95
N LEU A 164 7.19 15.51 1.77
CA LEU A 164 7.38 14.07 1.66
C LEU A 164 7.62 13.39 3.01
N ALA A 165 8.21 14.09 3.97
CA ALA A 165 8.41 13.59 5.34
C ALA A 165 7.99 14.63 6.37
N ASP A 166 7.73 14.19 7.61
CA ASP A 166 7.50 15.06 8.74
C ASP A 166 8.82 15.57 9.36
N LYS A 167 8.72 16.30 10.47
CA LYS A 167 9.88 16.85 11.16
C LYS A 167 10.78 15.79 11.78
N GLU A 168 10.22 14.65 12.08
CA GLU A 168 10.90 13.48 12.63
C GLU A 168 11.54 12.61 11.52
N GLY A 169 11.32 12.95 10.24
CA GLY A 169 11.85 12.22 9.08
C GLY A 169 10.98 11.01 8.68
N ILE A 170 9.76 10.91 9.20
CA ILE A 170 8.84 9.83 8.82
C ILE A 170 8.16 10.19 7.50
N TRP A 171 8.26 9.30 6.52
CA TRP A 171 7.65 9.48 5.20
C TRP A 171 6.12 9.53 5.29
N LYS A 172 5.51 10.54 4.66
CA LYS A 172 4.06 10.76 4.68
C LYS A 172 3.30 9.97 3.62
N GLY A 173 3.98 9.56 2.57
CA GLY A 173 3.37 8.81 1.47
C GLY A 173 3.03 7.38 1.84
N ASP A 174 2.06 6.80 1.12
CA ASP A 174 1.82 5.36 1.16
C ASP A 174 3.05 4.64 0.60
N GLY A 175 3.62 3.70 1.37
CA GLY A 175 4.89 3.10 1.03
C GLY A 175 4.93 1.59 1.16
N TRP A 176 5.72 0.96 0.28
CA TRP A 176 6.07 -0.45 0.35
C TRP A 176 7.48 -0.69 -0.17
N GLY A 177 8.28 -1.50 0.55
CA GLY A 177 9.62 -1.87 0.10
C GLY A 177 10.61 -0.70 -0.03
N GLY A 178 10.43 0.39 0.73
CA GLY A 178 11.31 1.56 0.69
C GLY A 178 11.02 2.56 -0.44
N LEU A 179 9.89 2.39 -1.13
CA LEU A 179 9.34 3.34 -2.10
C LEU A 179 8.05 3.94 -1.51
N TYR A 180 7.94 5.27 -1.52
CA TYR A 180 6.83 6.03 -0.94
C TYR A 180 6.18 6.90 -2.00
N GLN A 181 4.85 6.89 -2.10
CA GLN A 181 4.10 7.72 -3.03
C GLN A 181 3.33 8.79 -2.29
N THR A 182 3.57 10.04 -2.67
CA THR A 182 2.88 11.21 -2.14
C THR A 182 2.21 11.96 -3.29
N ALA A 183 0.96 12.40 -3.07
CA ALA A 183 0.23 13.25 -4.01
C ALA A 183 -0.11 14.58 -3.36
N VAL A 184 0.02 15.68 -4.12
CA VAL A 184 -0.37 17.02 -3.68
C VAL A 184 -1.21 17.71 -4.76
N SER A 185 -2.17 18.53 -4.33
CA SER A 185 -2.91 19.38 -5.26
C SER A 185 -2.02 20.51 -5.77
N ALA A 186 -1.95 20.64 -7.09
CA ALA A 186 -1.30 21.74 -7.79
C ALA A 186 -2.33 22.75 -8.33
N GLY A 187 -3.50 22.84 -7.69
CA GLY A 187 -4.54 23.78 -8.06
C GLY A 187 -5.46 23.28 -9.16
N SER A 188 -5.98 24.21 -9.96
CA SER A 188 -6.89 23.93 -11.06
C SER A 188 -6.40 24.60 -12.35
N VAL A 189 -6.52 23.87 -13.45
CA VAL A 189 -6.16 24.33 -14.78
C VAL A 189 -7.42 24.53 -15.59
N GLN A 190 -7.59 25.72 -16.15
CA GLN A 190 -8.68 26.01 -17.09
C GLN A 190 -8.24 25.65 -18.50
N ILE A 191 -8.94 24.72 -19.12
CA ILE A 191 -8.70 24.31 -20.51
C ILE A 191 -9.86 24.76 -21.37
N GLY A 192 -9.57 25.72 -22.25
CA GLY A 192 -10.61 26.40 -23.08
C GLY A 192 -10.98 25.64 -24.35
N LYS A 193 -10.13 24.77 -24.87
CA LYS A 193 -10.32 24.04 -26.13
C LYS A 193 -9.85 22.61 -26.03
N PRO A 194 -10.47 21.65 -26.71
CA PRO A 194 -9.91 20.33 -26.88
C PRO A 194 -8.55 20.39 -27.57
N GLY A 195 -7.64 19.52 -27.19
CA GLY A 195 -6.30 19.49 -27.76
C GLY A 195 -5.29 18.75 -26.89
N THR A 196 -4.05 18.80 -27.32
CA THR A 196 -2.91 18.27 -26.55
C THR A 196 -2.21 19.43 -25.84
N TYR A 197 -2.10 19.33 -24.53
CA TYR A 197 -1.43 20.28 -23.65
C TYR A 197 -0.13 19.69 -23.17
N LEU A 198 0.97 20.42 -23.34
CA LEU A 198 2.28 20.00 -22.86
C LEU A 198 2.50 20.55 -21.45
N PHE A 199 2.50 19.67 -20.46
CA PHE A 199 2.89 20.02 -19.08
C PHE A 199 4.37 19.76 -18.90
N LYS A 200 5.07 20.71 -18.29
CA LYS A 200 6.50 20.63 -18.00
C LYS A 200 6.70 20.71 -16.50
N VAL A 201 7.51 19.81 -15.96
CA VAL A 201 7.82 19.72 -14.53
C VAL A 201 9.32 19.67 -14.34
N ALA A 202 9.85 20.51 -13.44
CA ALA A 202 11.26 20.52 -13.03
C ALA A 202 11.34 20.76 -11.53
N TYR A 203 12.39 20.24 -10.86
CA TYR A 203 12.63 20.60 -9.46
C TYR A 203 13.39 21.93 -9.34
N THR A 204 13.27 22.59 -8.18
CA THR A 204 13.89 23.91 -7.96
C THR A 204 14.95 23.91 -6.83
N LEU A 205 15.35 22.72 -6.35
CA LEU A 205 16.45 22.60 -5.40
C LEU A 205 17.80 22.97 -6.04
N PRO A 206 18.80 23.38 -5.25
CA PRO A 206 20.09 23.82 -5.78
C PRO A 206 21.00 22.70 -6.28
N ASP A 207 20.64 21.44 -6.03
CA ASP A 207 21.45 20.30 -6.42
C ASP A 207 21.58 20.19 -7.95
N GLU A 208 22.75 19.86 -8.46
CA GLU A 208 22.95 19.56 -9.89
C GLU A 208 22.28 18.24 -10.28
N ARG A 209 22.21 17.31 -9.32
CA ARG A 209 21.61 15.99 -9.50
C ARG A 209 20.88 15.56 -8.24
N LEU A 210 19.57 15.43 -8.35
CA LEU A 210 18.69 15.05 -7.25
C LEU A 210 18.57 13.54 -7.15
N GLN A 211 19.05 12.97 -6.05
CA GLN A 211 18.97 11.54 -5.76
C GLN A 211 17.66 11.18 -5.07
N GLY A 212 17.25 9.91 -5.17
CA GLY A 212 16.18 9.34 -4.36
C GLY A 212 14.76 9.63 -4.84
N ILE A 213 14.56 10.32 -5.95
CA ILE A 213 13.28 10.40 -6.65
C ILE A 213 13.23 9.32 -7.73
N ASN A 214 12.19 8.47 -7.69
CA ASN A 214 12.02 7.37 -8.63
C ASN A 214 11.13 7.75 -9.80
N ASP A 215 9.99 8.37 -9.51
CA ASP A 215 9.01 8.78 -10.52
C ASP A 215 8.38 10.11 -10.16
N ILE A 216 8.05 10.88 -11.18
CA ILE A 216 7.17 12.04 -11.10
C ILE A 216 5.93 11.76 -11.95
N GLY A 217 4.77 12.04 -11.39
CA GLY A 217 3.50 11.87 -12.07
C GLY A 217 2.66 13.13 -12.05
N ILE A 218 1.80 13.27 -13.06
CA ILE A 218 0.73 14.25 -13.08
C ILE A 218 -0.61 13.56 -13.25
N LYS A 219 -1.62 14.14 -12.63
CA LYS A 219 -2.99 13.65 -12.67
C LYS A 219 -3.96 14.81 -12.87
N LEU A 220 -4.82 14.69 -13.85
CA LEU A 220 -5.92 15.62 -14.10
C LEU A 220 -7.24 14.91 -13.84
N LYS A 221 -8.08 15.56 -13.02
CA LYS A 221 -9.46 15.14 -12.73
C LYS A 221 -10.45 16.26 -13.04
N ARG A 222 -11.65 15.89 -13.42
CA ARG A 222 -12.81 16.80 -13.50
C ARG A 222 -13.32 17.17 -12.13
#